data_9087ac8d177cea549cbf29ec43b89ca7
#
_entry.id   9087ac8d177cea549cbf29ec43b89ca7
#
_cell.length_a   1.000
_cell.length_b   1.000
_cell.length_c   1.000
_cell.angle_alpha   90.00
_cell.angle_beta   90.00
_cell.angle_gamma   90.00
#
_symmetry.space_group_name_H-M   'P 1'
#
loop_
_entity.id
_entity.type
_entity.pdbx_description
1 polymer ?
#
loop_
_entity_poly.entity_id
_entity_poly.type
_entity_poly.pdbx_seq_one_letter_code
_entity_poly.pdbx_strand_id
1 'polypeptide(L)'
;MGDPRFDRAVIAMCAHDEQGALGIGIGHAIANVGFHTLLKRLEIDVGEAPDAPVHMGGPVEPQRGFILHSLDWGGEDSVQVGDKWALTGTLDILRAITEGRGPERWLSALGYAGWSPGQLDEEMTRHGWFTAEGNAEILFDTDAEDRWAESYRKAGVDPALLAHDAGHA
;
A
#
# COMPACT_ATOMS: atom_id res chain seq x y z
N MET A 1 -13.44 14.27 -2.28
CA MET A 1 -12.54 13.92 -3.36
C MET A 1 -13.33 13.30 -4.50
N GLY A 2 -13.28 13.89 -5.66
CA GLY A 2 -14.11 13.47 -6.78
C GLY A 2 -13.47 12.50 -7.76
N ASP A 3 -12.21 12.11 -7.52
CA ASP A 3 -11.50 11.21 -8.43
C ASP A 3 -11.87 9.76 -8.12
N PRO A 4 -12.46 9.03 -9.10
CA PRO A 4 -12.86 7.63 -8.88
C PRO A 4 -11.71 6.71 -8.46
N ARG A 5 -10.48 7.07 -8.78
CA ARG A 5 -9.31 6.28 -8.39
C ARG A 5 -9.12 6.22 -6.88
N PHE A 6 -9.71 7.16 -6.15
CA PHE A 6 -9.57 7.25 -4.70
C PHE A 6 -10.85 6.85 -3.96
N ASP A 7 -11.87 6.33 -4.69
CA ASP A 7 -13.10 5.86 -4.05
C ASP A 7 -12.76 4.67 -3.14
N ARG A 8 -13.12 4.78 -1.86
CA ARG A 8 -12.77 3.80 -0.82
C ARG A 8 -11.27 3.50 -0.78
N ALA A 9 -10.46 4.50 -1.11
CA ALA A 9 -9.02 4.34 -1.08
C ALA A 9 -8.52 4.13 0.35
N VAL A 10 -7.59 3.18 0.48
CA VAL A 10 -6.83 3.01 1.71
C VAL A 10 -5.37 3.18 1.31
N ILE A 11 -4.68 4.06 2.00
CA ILE A 11 -3.29 4.36 1.68
C ILE A 11 -2.43 4.14 2.91
N ALA A 12 -1.42 3.29 2.76
CA ALA A 12 -0.40 3.11 3.79
C ALA A 12 0.62 4.23 3.62
N MET A 13 0.64 5.17 4.56
CA MET A 13 1.57 6.29 4.49
C MET A 13 2.98 5.81 4.82
N CYS A 14 3.93 6.17 3.98
CA CYS A 14 5.33 5.76 4.12
C CYS A 14 6.23 6.92 4.50
N ALA A 15 5.89 8.13 4.09
CA ALA A 15 6.63 9.33 4.46
C ALA A 15 5.70 10.54 4.45
N HIS A 16 5.89 11.44 5.39
CA HIS A 16 5.11 12.68 5.45
C HIS A 16 5.93 13.71 6.21
N ASP A 17 6.46 14.69 5.52
CA ASP A 17 7.29 15.73 6.10
C ASP A 17 7.09 17.06 5.37
N GLU A 18 7.98 18.02 5.62
CA GLU A 18 7.92 19.36 5.02
C GLU A 18 8.13 19.33 3.51
N GLN A 19 8.72 18.27 2.98
CA GLN A 19 9.01 18.15 1.55
C GLN A 19 7.89 17.46 0.78
N GLY A 20 6.87 16.96 1.47
CA GLY A 20 5.74 16.29 0.86
C GLY A 20 5.38 15.00 1.58
N ALA A 21 4.64 14.17 0.87
CA ALA A 21 4.23 12.88 1.43
C ALA A 21 4.22 11.80 0.34
N LEU A 22 4.40 10.57 0.76
CA LEU A 22 4.36 9.41 -0.12
C LEU A 22 3.61 8.29 0.57
N GLY A 23 2.71 7.65 -0.15
CA GLY A 23 1.95 6.52 0.36
C GLY A 23 1.71 5.47 -0.73
N ILE A 24 1.33 4.29 -0.29
CA ILE A 24 1.03 3.16 -1.18
C ILE A 24 -0.43 2.79 -1.01
N GLY A 25 -1.18 2.82 -2.12
CA GLY A 25 -2.56 2.38 -2.12
C GLY A 25 -2.64 0.88 -1.85
N ILE A 26 -3.51 0.49 -0.94
CA ILE A 26 -3.69 -0.92 -0.55
C ILE A 26 -5.17 -1.34 -0.56
N GLY A 27 -6.05 -0.47 -1.03
CA GLY A 27 -7.49 -0.74 -1.04
C GLY A 27 -8.00 -1.47 -2.26
N HIS A 28 -7.20 -1.56 -3.33
CA HIS A 28 -7.62 -2.17 -4.58
C HIS A 28 -6.51 -3.03 -5.18
N ALA A 29 -6.83 -4.27 -5.50
CA ALA A 29 -5.95 -5.14 -6.26
C ALA A 29 -6.16 -4.87 -7.76
N ILE A 30 -5.09 -5.00 -8.54
CA ILE A 30 -5.16 -4.85 -10.00
C ILE A 30 -5.77 -6.12 -10.58
N ALA A 31 -6.84 -5.99 -11.36
CA ALA A 31 -7.49 -7.13 -11.98
C ALA A 31 -6.54 -7.84 -12.96
N ASN A 32 -6.54 -9.16 -12.90
CA ASN A 32 -5.78 -10.02 -13.80
C ASN A 32 -4.26 -9.86 -13.76
N VAL A 33 -3.74 -9.24 -12.71
CA VAL A 33 -2.29 -9.11 -12.50
C VAL A 33 -1.94 -9.65 -11.12
N GLY A 34 -1.25 -10.79 -11.11
CA GLY A 34 -0.73 -11.36 -9.88
C GLY A 34 0.78 -11.15 -9.78
N PHE A 35 1.32 -11.53 -8.64
CA PHE A 35 2.75 -11.37 -8.38
C PHE A 35 3.60 -12.15 -9.40
N HIS A 36 3.15 -13.33 -9.82
CA HIS A 36 3.87 -14.09 -10.84
C HIS A 36 3.97 -13.34 -12.16
N THR A 37 2.89 -12.63 -12.56
CA THR A 37 2.92 -11.80 -13.76
C THR A 37 3.96 -10.69 -13.65
N LEU A 38 4.02 -10.05 -12.48
CA LEU A 38 5.01 -9.01 -12.23
C LEU A 38 6.43 -9.54 -12.33
N LEU A 39 6.69 -10.70 -11.72
CA LEU A 39 8.01 -11.33 -11.78
C LEU A 39 8.41 -11.68 -13.21
N LYS A 40 7.49 -12.23 -13.99
CA LYS A 40 7.75 -12.59 -15.38
C LYS A 40 8.08 -11.39 -16.25
N ARG A 41 7.42 -10.26 -16.02
CA ARG A 41 7.72 -9.01 -16.73
C ARG A 41 9.11 -8.50 -16.42
N LEU A 42 9.62 -8.79 -15.22
CA LEU A 42 10.96 -8.39 -14.78
C LEU A 42 11.99 -9.48 -15.09
N GLU A 43 11.59 -10.55 -15.76
CA GLU A 43 12.46 -11.69 -16.11
C GLU A 43 13.06 -12.35 -14.88
N ILE A 44 12.27 -12.43 -13.79
CA ILE A 44 12.64 -13.11 -12.56
C ILE A 44 11.85 -14.42 -12.47
N ASP A 45 12.55 -15.53 -12.26
CA ASP A 45 11.92 -16.83 -12.06
C ASP A 45 11.06 -16.79 -10.80
N VAL A 46 9.81 -17.26 -10.91
CA VAL A 46 8.86 -17.19 -9.79
C VAL A 46 9.29 -18.02 -8.58
N GLY A 47 10.07 -19.09 -8.79
CA GLY A 47 10.59 -19.90 -7.67
C GLY A 47 9.52 -20.31 -6.67
N GLU A 48 9.76 -20.00 -5.40
CA GLU A 48 8.85 -20.32 -4.30
C GLU A 48 7.80 -19.23 -4.04
N ALA A 49 7.79 -18.13 -4.82
CA ALA A 49 6.88 -17.03 -4.57
C ALA A 49 5.42 -17.41 -4.83
N PRO A 50 4.49 -17.04 -3.93
CA PRO A 50 3.07 -17.23 -4.18
C PRO A 50 2.59 -16.24 -5.23
N ASP A 51 1.49 -16.57 -5.92
CA ASP A 51 0.88 -15.66 -6.87
C ASP A 51 -0.11 -14.73 -6.14
N ALA A 52 0.44 -13.87 -5.31
CA ALA A 52 -0.32 -12.95 -4.48
C ALA A 52 -0.87 -11.77 -5.29
N PRO A 53 -1.94 -11.13 -4.82
CA PRO A 53 -2.46 -9.94 -5.50
C PRO A 53 -1.43 -8.81 -5.57
N VAL A 54 -1.45 -8.06 -6.67
CA VAL A 54 -0.67 -6.84 -6.83
C VAL A 54 -1.62 -5.67 -6.68
N HIS A 55 -1.27 -4.72 -5.82
CA HIS A 55 -2.14 -3.60 -5.48
C HIS A 55 -1.92 -2.40 -6.40
N MET A 56 -2.97 -1.62 -6.60
CA MET A 56 -2.88 -0.35 -7.30
C MET A 56 -2.33 0.68 -6.30
N GLY A 57 -1.01 0.86 -6.31
CA GLY A 57 -0.32 1.67 -5.31
C GLY A 57 -0.51 3.16 -5.48
N GLY A 58 -0.78 3.62 -6.70
CA GLY A 58 -1.05 5.03 -6.96
C GLY A 58 -0.72 5.44 -8.39
N PRO A 59 -1.03 6.68 -8.73
CA PRO A 59 -0.90 7.18 -10.10
C PRO A 59 0.53 7.59 -10.51
N VAL A 60 1.45 7.71 -9.54
CA VAL A 60 2.81 8.13 -9.85
C VAL A 60 3.66 6.92 -10.16
N GLU A 61 4.40 6.97 -11.27
CA GLU A 61 5.23 5.86 -11.75
C GLU A 61 4.50 4.52 -11.72
N PRO A 62 3.36 4.39 -12.43
CA PRO A 62 2.46 3.23 -12.25
C PRO A 62 3.04 1.89 -12.67
N GLN A 63 4.21 1.87 -13.29
CA GLN A 63 4.88 0.64 -13.66
C GLN A 63 5.98 0.24 -12.69
N ARG A 64 6.27 1.10 -11.72
CA ARG A 64 7.29 0.82 -10.73
C ARG A 64 6.73 -0.03 -9.59
N GLY A 65 7.41 -1.13 -9.28
CA GLY A 65 7.00 -2.02 -8.21
C GLY A 65 7.53 -1.64 -6.85
N PHE A 66 6.71 -1.86 -5.83
CA PHE A 66 7.06 -1.64 -4.44
C PHE A 66 6.58 -2.79 -3.60
N ILE A 67 7.32 -3.11 -2.56
CA ILE A 67 6.93 -4.12 -1.57
C ILE A 67 6.86 -3.45 -0.21
N LEU A 68 5.69 -3.57 0.43
CA LEU A 68 5.54 -3.26 1.85
C LEU A 68 5.72 -4.58 2.58
N HIS A 69 6.51 -4.60 3.65
CA HIS A 69 6.86 -5.87 4.28
C HIS A 69 7.16 -5.74 5.77
N SER A 70 7.13 -6.88 6.44
CA SER A 70 7.48 -6.95 7.86
C SER A 70 8.97 -6.66 8.06
N LEU A 71 9.32 -6.34 9.29
CA LEU A 71 10.67 -5.84 9.62
C LEU A 71 11.73 -6.93 9.75
N ASP A 72 11.36 -8.19 9.55
CA ASP A 72 12.28 -9.32 9.62
C ASP A 72 13.21 -9.44 8.42
N TRP A 73 13.06 -8.57 7.42
CA TRP A 73 13.92 -8.51 6.26
C TRP A 73 14.32 -7.06 6.01
N GLY A 74 15.56 -6.83 5.63
CA GLY A 74 16.04 -5.51 5.29
C GLY A 74 17.08 -5.57 4.19
N GLY A 75 16.96 -4.67 3.21
CA GLY A 75 17.93 -4.48 2.15
C GLY A 75 18.54 -3.10 2.23
N GLU A 76 19.44 -2.79 1.30
CA GLU A 76 20.14 -1.51 1.28
C GLU A 76 19.19 -0.31 1.14
N ASP A 77 18.13 -0.49 0.38
CA ASP A 77 17.20 0.60 0.07
C ASP A 77 15.85 0.44 0.77
N SER A 78 15.78 -0.34 1.83
CA SER A 78 14.56 -0.47 2.62
C SER A 78 14.37 0.78 3.48
N VAL A 79 13.16 1.33 3.44
CA VAL A 79 12.79 2.48 4.25
C VAL A 79 11.84 2.00 5.34
N GLN A 80 12.30 2.04 6.58
CA GLN A 80 11.45 1.63 7.70
C GLN A 80 10.39 2.69 7.96
N VAL A 81 9.15 2.24 8.11
CA VAL A 81 8.00 3.10 8.39
C VAL A 81 7.57 2.85 9.84
N GLY A 82 7.95 3.74 10.73
CA GLY A 82 7.71 3.55 12.15
C GLY A 82 8.35 2.26 12.65
N ASP A 83 7.63 1.53 13.50
CA ASP A 83 8.10 0.28 14.08
C ASP A 83 7.30 -0.94 13.58
N LYS A 84 6.55 -0.80 12.47
CA LYS A 84 5.58 -1.81 12.04
C LYS A 84 5.89 -2.45 10.70
N TRP A 85 6.37 -1.70 9.74
CA TRP A 85 6.71 -2.23 8.42
C TRP A 85 7.78 -1.39 7.72
N ALA A 86 8.20 -1.88 6.57
CA ALA A 86 9.17 -1.18 5.73
C ALA A 86 8.72 -1.19 4.28
N LEU A 87 9.28 -0.30 3.50
CA LEU A 87 9.02 -0.17 2.06
C LEU A 87 10.33 -0.43 1.32
N THR A 88 10.29 -1.31 0.32
CA THR A 88 11.44 -1.60 -0.53
C THR A 88 11.01 -1.54 -1.99
N GLY A 89 11.77 -0.81 -2.81
CA GLY A 89 11.51 -0.66 -4.23
C GLY A 89 12.58 -1.25 -5.13
N THR A 90 13.46 -2.11 -4.60
CA THR A 90 14.57 -2.69 -5.35
C THR A 90 14.35 -4.18 -5.64
N LEU A 91 15.11 -4.73 -6.60
CA LEU A 91 14.90 -6.11 -7.05
C LEU A 91 15.38 -7.16 -6.05
N ASP A 92 16.21 -6.80 -5.11
CA ASP A 92 16.75 -7.75 -4.14
C ASP A 92 15.67 -8.42 -3.29
N ILE A 93 14.62 -7.66 -2.91
CA ILE A 93 13.53 -8.25 -2.15
C ILE A 93 12.72 -9.24 -2.98
N LEU A 94 12.53 -8.95 -4.27
CA LEU A 94 11.82 -9.88 -5.16
C LEU A 94 12.56 -11.20 -5.28
N ARG A 95 13.87 -11.15 -5.42
CA ARG A 95 14.70 -12.34 -5.46
C ARG A 95 14.68 -13.09 -4.15
N ALA A 96 14.72 -12.37 -3.03
CA ALA A 96 14.62 -13.00 -1.72
C ALA A 96 13.31 -13.76 -1.56
N ILE A 97 12.20 -13.16 -2.00
CA ILE A 97 10.88 -13.83 -1.94
C ILE A 97 10.86 -15.10 -2.81
N THR A 98 11.39 -15.02 -4.04
CA THR A 98 11.41 -16.19 -4.92
C THR A 98 12.30 -17.31 -4.41
N GLU A 99 13.30 -16.98 -3.60
CA GLU A 99 14.23 -17.96 -3.03
C GLU A 99 13.79 -18.47 -1.66
N GLY A 100 12.63 -18.02 -1.17
CA GLY A 100 12.12 -18.48 0.12
C GLY A 100 12.78 -17.85 1.34
N ARG A 101 13.55 -16.77 1.16
CA ARG A 101 14.24 -16.05 2.25
C ARG A 101 13.81 -14.60 2.38
N GLY A 102 12.63 -14.27 1.86
CA GLY A 102 12.07 -12.93 1.97
C GLY A 102 11.42 -12.69 3.33
N PRO A 103 10.76 -11.54 3.49
CA PRO A 103 10.04 -11.24 4.73
C PRO A 103 8.88 -12.20 4.94
N GLU A 104 8.51 -12.38 6.19
CA GLU A 104 7.41 -13.29 6.55
C GLU A 104 6.09 -12.78 6.01
N ARG A 105 5.88 -11.48 6.06
CA ARG A 105 4.66 -10.84 5.57
C ARG A 105 5.01 -9.74 4.59
N TRP A 106 4.28 -9.68 3.49
CA TRP A 106 4.51 -8.65 2.48
C TRP A 106 3.31 -8.50 1.56
N LEU A 107 3.24 -7.35 0.91
CA LEU A 107 2.33 -7.12 -0.19
C LEU A 107 3.05 -6.34 -1.29
N SER A 108 2.61 -6.53 -2.53
CA SER A 108 3.19 -5.85 -3.67
C SER A 108 2.23 -4.81 -4.23
N ALA A 109 2.79 -3.75 -4.80
CA ALA A 109 2.01 -2.69 -5.41
C ALA A 109 2.75 -2.11 -6.61
N LEU A 110 2.00 -1.54 -7.55
CA LEU A 110 2.55 -0.80 -8.68
C LEU A 110 2.16 0.67 -8.53
N GLY A 111 3.17 1.52 -8.65
CA GLY A 111 2.97 2.96 -8.49
C GLY A 111 2.83 3.40 -7.05
N TYR A 112 2.75 4.70 -6.86
CA TYR A 112 2.56 5.27 -5.52
C TYR A 112 1.73 6.55 -5.60
N ALA A 113 1.26 7.00 -4.44
CA ALA A 113 0.56 8.27 -4.30
C ALA A 113 1.55 9.28 -3.70
N GLY A 114 1.68 10.42 -4.34
CA GLY A 114 2.59 11.47 -3.88
C GLY A 114 1.83 12.76 -3.63
N TRP A 115 2.27 13.51 -2.65
CA TRP A 115 1.76 14.84 -2.34
C TRP A 115 2.90 15.83 -2.27
N SER A 116 2.71 16.99 -2.90
CA SER A 116 3.68 18.07 -2.81
C SER A 116 3.70 18.67 -1.40
N PRO A 117 4.71 19.51 -1.08
CA PRO A 117 4.77 20.09 0.27
C PRO A 117 3.48 20.78 0.67
N GLY A 118 2.93 20.36 1.83
CA GLY A 118 1.70 20.93 2.38
C GLY A 118 0.40 20.45 1.74
N GLN A 119 0.46 19.75 0.62
CA GLN A 119 -0.73 19.33 -0.10
C GLN A 119 -1.58 18.36 0.71
N LEU A 120 -0.97 17.34 1.31
CA LEU A 120 -1.73 16.38 2.11
C LEU A 120 -2.35 17.04 3.32
N ASP A 121 -1.60 17.92 4.00
CA ASP A 121 -2.13 18.65 5.15
C ASP A 121 -3.35 19.47 4.77
N GLU A 122 -3.32 20.12 3.62
CA GLU A 122 -4.44 20.91 3.13
C GLU A 122 -5.64 20.02 2.83
N GLU A 123 -5.43 18.88 2.17
CA GLU A 123 -6.50 17.93 1.87
C GLU A 123 -7.12 17.38 3.14
N MET A 124 -6.33 17.10 4.16
CA MET A 124 -6.82 16.63 5.45
C MET A 124 -7.66 17.70 6.15
N THR A 125 -7.24 18.96 6.06
CA THR A 125 -7.98 20.10 6.63
C THR A 125 -9.37 20.22 5.98
N ARG A 126 -9.48 19.88 4.71
CA ARG A 126 -10.75 19.91 3.97
C ARG A 126 -11.57 18.64 4.15
N HIS A 127 -11.19 17.79 5.08
CA HIS A 127 -11.85 16.50 5.37
C HIS A 127 -11.85 15.55 4.17
N GLY A 128 -10.85 15.67 3.30
CA GLY A 128 -10.68 14.75 2.17
C GLY A 128 -10.16 13.37 2.57
N TRP A 129 -9.57 13.26 3.76
CA TRP A 129 -8.98 12.03 4.25
C TRP A 129 -9.29 11.82 5.73
N PHE A 130 -9.49 10.57 6.07
CA PHE A 130 -9.59 10.12 7.46
C PHE A 130 -8.28 9.40 7.80
N THR A 131 -7.65 9.78 8.91
CA THR A 131 -6.41 9.16 9.34
C THR A 131 -6.66 8.16 10.45
N ALA A 132 -5.92 7.05 10.40
CA ALA A 132 -5.97 6.02 11.41
C ALA A 132 -4.55 5.57 11.72
N GLU A 133 -4.37 5.03 12.92
CA GLU A 133 -3.08 4.48 13.31
C GLU A 133 -2.76 3.27 12.43
N GLY A 134 -1.48 3.14 12.04
CA GLY A 134 -1.03 2.03 11.23
C GLY A 134 -1.26 0.69 11.92
N ASN A 135 -1.76 -0.29 11.16
CA ASN A 135 -2.11 -1.61 11.66
C ASN A 135 -1.60 -2.68 10.71
N ALA A 136 -0.64 -3.47 11.15
CA ALA A 136 -0.03 -4.51 10.32
C ALA A 136 -1.02 -5.61 9.92
N GLU A 137 -2.01 -5.90 10.77
CA GLU A 137 -3.04 -6.88 10.45
C GLU A 137 -3.89 -6.43 9.27
N ILE A 138 -4.27 -5.16 9.24
CA ILE A 138 -5.01 -4.61 8.11
C ILE A 138 -4.14 -4.65 6.85
N LEU A 139 -2.87 -4.33 6.98
CA LEU A 139 -1.95 -4.28 5.85
C LEU A 139 -1.70 -5.66 5.25
N PHE A 140 -1.40 -6.65 6.08
CA PHE A 140 -0.92 -7.95 5.63
C PHE A 140 -1.93 -9.10 5.72
N ASP A 141 -2.87 -9.03 6.64
CA ASP A 141 -3.78 -10.15 6.93
C ASP A 141 -5.23 -9.90 6.50
N THR A 142 -5.53 -8.75 5.92
CA THR A 142 -6.87 -8.38 5.47
C THR A 142 -6.90 -8.30 3.95
N ASP A 143 -7.94 -8.83 3.32
CA ASP A 143 -8.10 -8.71 1.88
C ASP A 143 -8.24 -7.25 1.48
N ALA A 144 -7.73 -6.89 0.30
CA ALA A 144 -7.72 -5.51 -0.16
C ALA A 144 -9.11 -4.88 -0.12
N GLU A 145 -10.12 -5.61 -0.57
CA GLU A 145 -11.50 -5.12 -0.64
C GLU A 145 -12.12 -4.83 0.73
N ASP A 146 -11.57 -5.42 1.79
CA ASP A 146 -12.09 -5.25 3.16
C ASP A 146 -11.30 -4.21 3.97
N ARG A 147 -10.18 -3.73 3.46
CA ARG A 147 -9.30 -2.84 4.22
C ARG A 147 -9.93 -1.50 4.57
N TRP A 148 -10.73 -0.94 3.66
CA TRP A 148 -11.39 0.34 3.91
C TRP A 148 -12.32 0.24 5.13
N ALA A 149 -13.22 -0.75 5.13
CA ALA A 149 -14.17 -0.94 6.24
C ALA A 149 -13.46 -1.31 7.53
N GLU A 150 -12.45 -2.18 7.48
CA GLU A 150 -11.71 -2.58 8.66
C GLU A 150 -10.92 -1.43 9.27
N SER A 151 -10.40 -0.52 8.45
CA SER A 151 -9.69 0.65 8.95
C SER A 151 -10.59 1.53 9.79
N TYR A 152 -11.85 1.72 9.36
CA TYR A 152 -12.83 2.48 10.14
C TYR A 152 -13.23 1.74 11.41
N ARG A 153 -13.48 0.44 11.33
CA ARG A 153 -13.83 -0.36 12.51
C ARG A 153 -12.74 -0.32 13.57
N LYS A 154 -11.49 -0.46 13.18
CA LYS A 154 -10.36 -0.40 14.11
C LYS A 154 -10.23 0.98 14.76
N ALA A 155 -10.67 2.03 14.07
CA ALA A 155 -10.69 3.38 14.61
C ALA A 155 -11.94 3.68 15.46
N GLY A 156 -12.83 2.70 15.62
CA GLY A 156 -14.05 2.86 16.40
C GLY A 156 -15.20 3.49 15.65
N VAL A 157 -15.15 3.51 14.33
CA VAL A 157 -16.17 4.11 13.47
C VAL A 157 -16.90 3.01 12.69
N ASP A 158 -18.23 3.00 12.73
CA ASP A 158 -19.01 2.07 11.93
C ASP A 158 -19.03 2.53 10.47
N PRO A 159 -18.43 1.77 9.55
CA PRO A 159 -18.39 2.17 8.15
C PRO A 159 -19.78 2.24 7.50
N ALA A 160 -20.77 1.53 8.02
CA ALA A 160 -22.13 1.60 7.50
C ALA A 160 -22.73 3.00 7.65
N LEU A 161 -22.31 3.75 8.66
CA LEU A 161 -22.80 5.12 8.87
C LEU A 161 -22.19 6.10 7.85
N LEU A 162 -21.18 5.70 7.13
CA LEU A 162 -20.51 6.51 6.12
C LEU A 162 -20.92 6.14 4.70
N ALA A 163 -21.81 5.18 4.54
CA ALA A 163 -22.10 4.59 3.23
C ALA A 163 -22.58 5.60 2.18
N HIS A 164 -23.42 6.58 2.57
CA HIS A 164 -23.89 7.59 1.63
C HIS A 164 -22.89 8.71 1.40
N ASP A 165 -21.90 8.81 2.26
CA ASP A 165 -20.86 9.81 2.15
C ASP A 165 -19.55 9.20 1.68
N ALA A 166 -19.56 7.93 1.32
CA ALA A 166 -18.35 7.18 0.98
C ALA A 166 -17.56 7.79 -0.17
N GLY A 167 -18.25 8.46 -1.08
CA GLY A 167 -17.58 9.13 -2.19
C GLY A 167 -16.81 10.39 -1.78
N HIS A 168 -16.89 10.78 -0.54
CA HIS A 168 -16.25 11.98 -0.03
C HIS A 168 -14.95 11.70 0.73
N ALA A 169 -14.72 10.47 1.06
CA ALA A 169 -13.57 10.10 1.87
C ALA A 169 -12.29 10.03 1.07
#